data_3abb2fa4c9f0d98e0cdcd29504ca3efe
#
_entry.id   3abb2fa4c9f0d98e0cdcd29504ca3efe
#
_cell.length_a   1.000
_cell.length_b   1.000
_cell.length_c   1.000
_cell.angle_alpha   90.00
_cell.angle_beta   90.00
_cell.angle_gamma   90.00
#
_symmetry.space_group_name_H-M   'P 1'
#
loop_
_entity.id
_entity.type
_entity.pdbx_description
1 polymer ?
#
loop_
_entity_poly.entity_id
_entity_poly.type
_entity_poly.pdbx_seq_one_letter_code
_entity_poly.pdbx_strand_id
1 'polypeptide(L)'
;MSLLKSIIDEMYLSMKSGDKEKANTLRTLISKLKDQQIKLRKDISDEETLKIIKTLVKQRKESAEIYSKAGREELAEKENFEISILSNYLPKLMSDEDVLLLIKKIIDETNAKELSDIGKVMPLVMQEGKGKVDGKIANRVLRSLLE
;
A
#
# COMPACT_ATOMS: atom_id res chain seq x y z
N MET A 1 -19.24 5.69 6.51
CA MET A 1 -18.72 6.57 5.42
C MET A 1 -17.74 5.80 4.58
N SER A 2 -17.84 5.87 3.26
CA SER A 2 -16.88 5.19 2.39
C SER A 2 -15.54 5.92 2.33
N LEU A 3 -14.48 5.17 2.06
CA LEU A 3 -13.15 5.76 1.88
C LEU A 3 -13.13 6.73 0.70
N LEU A 4 -13.81 6.40 -0.40
CA LEU A 4 -13.94 7.30 -1.55
C LEU A 4 -14.52 8.65 -1.15
N LYS A 5 -15.56 8.64 -0.33
CA LYS A 5 -16.18 9.91 0.15
C LYS A 5 -15.20 10.72 1.00
N SER A 6 -14.45 10.05 1.88
CA SER A 6 -13.42 10.71 2.68
C SER A 6 -12.34 11.35 1.80
N ILE A 7 -11.94 10.69 0.73
CA ILE A 7 -10.95 11.21 -0.22
C ILE A 7 -11.50 12.44 -0.96
N ILE A 8 -12.76 12.40 -1.37
CA ILE A 8 -13.43 13.54 -2.03
C ILE A 8 -13.48 14.73 -1.09
N ASP A 9 -13.88 14.51 0.16
CA ASP A 9 -13.96 15.58 1.16
C ASP A 9 -12.58 16.21 1.40
N GLU A 10 -11.53 15.39 1.50
CA GLU A 10 -10.16 15.87 1.68
C GLU A 10 -9.68 16.68 0.47
N MET A 11 -10.07 16.28 -0.74
CA MET A 11 -9.75 17.02 -1.96
C MET A 11 -10.36 18.42 -1.91
N TYR A 12 -11.64 18.54 -1.51
CA TYR A 12 -12.28 19.84 -1.38
C TYR A 12 -11.64 20.71 -0.30
N LEU A 13 -11.25 20.13 0.83
CA LEU A 13 -10.53 20.85 1.87
C LEU A 13 -9.18 21.36 1.37
N SER A 14 -8.47 20.57 0.59
CA SER A 14 -7.20 20.96 0.00
C SER A 14 -7.37 22.13 -0.98
N MET A 15 -8.43 22.12 -1.75
CA MET A 15 -8.77 23.23 -2.65
C MET A 15 -9.04 24.51 -1.87
N LYS A 16 -9.81 24.44 -0.79
CA LYS A 16 -10.15 25.59 0.04
C LYS A 16 -8.91 26.17 0.74
N SER A 17 -7.99 25.33 1.16
CA SER A 17 -6.77 25.77 1.84
C SER A 17 -5.70 26.28 0.86
N GLY A 18 -5.92 26.14 -0.44
CA GLY A 18 -4.96 26.58 -1.46
C GLY A 18 -3.84 25.57 -1.73
N ASP A 19 -3.94 24.37 -1.22
CA ASP A 19 -2.97 23.30 -1.48
C ASP A 19 -3.28 22.62 -2.81
N LYS A 20 -2.82 23.26 -3.88
CA LYS A 20 -3.11 22.82 -5.26
C LYS A 20 -2.50 21.47 -5.61
N GLU A 21 -1.28 21.21 -5.14
CA GLU A 21 -0.58 19.94 -5.44
C GLU A 21 -1.29 18.75 -4.81
N LYS A 22 -1.69 18.89 -3.55
CA LYS A 22 -2.47 17.87 -2.86
C LYS A 22 -3.82 17.65 -3.53
N ALA A 23 -4.52 18.73 -3.85
CA ALA A 23 -5.81 18.66 -4.53
C ALA A 23 -5.71 17.95 -5.88
N ASN A 24 -4.68 18.22 -6.66
CA ASN A 24 -4.45 17.58 -7.96
C ASN A 24 -4.16 16.09 -7.81
N THR A 25 -3.35 15.71 -6.83
CA THR A 25 -3.06 14.31 -6.54
C THR A 25 -4.34 13.55 -6.20
N LEU A 26 -5.19 14.14 -5.34
CA LEU A 26 -6.45 13.54 -4.94
C LEU A 26 -7.46 13.47 -6.09
N ARG A 27 -7.51 14.48 -6.96
CA ARG A 27 -8.36 14.44 -8.15
C ARG A 27 -7.99 13.29 -9.08
N THR A 28 -6.70 13.07 -9.31
CA THR A 28 -6.23 11.97 -10.13
C THR A 28 -6.65 10.63 -9.54
N LEU A 29 -6.51 10.47 -8.23
CA LEU A 29 -6.96 9.29 -7.53
C LEU A 29 -8.48 9.09 -7.66
N ILE A 30 -9.26 10.14 -7.40
CA ILE A 30 -10.73 10.09 -7.49
C ILE A 30 -11.17 9.70 -8.91
N SER A 31 -10.51 10.22 -9.93
CA SER A 31 -10.77 9.88 -11.32
C SER A 31 -10.59 8.39 -11.58
N LYS A 32 -9.52 7.80 -11.10
CA LYS A 32 -9.25 6.37 -11.23
C LYS A 32 -10.28 5.52 -10.48
N LEU A 33 -10.67 5.95 -9.29
CA LEU A 33 -11.69 5.25 -8.50
C LEU A 33 -13.06 5.28 -9.18
N LYS A 34 -13.44 6.42 -9.72
CA LYS A 34 -14.70 6.56 -10.47
C LYS A 34 -14.69 5.74 -11.76
N ASP A 35 -13.57 5.71 -12.48
CA ASP A 35 -13.42 4.87 -13.66
C ASP A 35 -13.61 3.39 -13.31
N GLN A 36 -13.10 2.96 -12.19
CA GLN A 36 -13.28 1.59 -11.72
C GLN A 36 -14.74 1.30 -11.37
N GLN A 37 -15.45 2.25 -10.75
CA GLN A 37 -16.89 2.11 -10.50
C GLN A 37 -17.68 1.93 -11.78
N ILE A 38 -17.32 2.68 -12.81
CA ILE A 38 -17.97 2.56 -14.13
C ILE A 38 -17.73 1.17 -14.74
N LYS A 39 -16.49 0.68 -14.67
CA LYS A 39 -16.14 -0.65 -15.17
C LYS A 39 -16.89 -1.77 -14.44
N LEU A 40 -16.98 -1.66 -13.12
CA LEU A 40 -17.63 -2.64 -12.27
C LEU A 40 -19.15 -2.52 -12.25
N ARG A 41 -19.68 -1.38 -12.70
CA ARG A 41 -21.11 -1.02 -12.65
C ARG A 41 -21.69 -1.10 -11.23
N LYS A 42 -20.86 -0.74 -10.24
CA LYS A 42 -21.26 -0.72 -8.83
C LYS A 42 -20.33 0.24 -8.08
N ASP A 43 -20.72 0.57 -6.85
CA ASP A 43 -19.86 1.36 -5.97
C ASP A 43 -18.62 0.57 -5.62
N ILE A 44 -17.48 1.27 -5.54
CA ILE A 44 -16.21 0.66 -5.17
C ILE A 44 -16.15 0.47 -3.66
N SER A 45 -15.72 -0.72 -3.23
CA SER A 45 -15.52 -1.00 -1.80
C SER A 45 -14.25 -0.33 -1.27
N ASP A 46 -14.16 -0.20 0.06
CA ASP A 46 -12.96 0.33 0.69
C ASP A 46 -11.75 -0.55 0.42
N GLU A 47 -11.94 -1.87 0.41
CA GLU A 47 -10.89 -2.83 0.11
C GLU A 47 -10.35 -2.65 -1.33
N GLU A 48 -11.24 -2.50 -2.30
CA GLU A 48 -10.86 -2.25 -3.70
C GLU A 48 -10.16 -0.89 -3.83
N THR A 49 -10.64 0.12 -3.11
CA THR A 49 -10.02 1.45 -3.07
C THR A 49 -8.58 1.37 -2.56
N LEU A 50 -8.35 0.65 -1.47
CA LEU A 50 -7.00 0.47 -0.91
C LEU A 50 -6.07 -0.27 -1.87
N LYS A 51 -6.56 -1.25 -2.60
CA LYS A 51 -5.76 -1.96 -3.63
C LYS A 51 -5.30 -1.02 -4.73
N ILE A 52 -6.18 -0.14 -5.20
CA ILE A 52 -5.85 0.84 -6.23
C ILE A 52 -4.80 1.82 -5.72
N ILE A 53 -4.99 2.34 -4.50
CA ILE A 53 -4.02 3.25 -3.87
C ILE A 53 -2.66 2.57 -3.74
N LYS A 54 -2.61 1.34 -3.29
CA LYS A 54 -1.38 0.56 -3.14
C LYS A 54 -0.63 0.41 -4.47
N THR A 55 -1.36 0.13 -5.54
CA THR A 55 -0.79 0.03 -6.89
C THR A 55 -0.23 1.37 -7.35
N LEU A 56 -0.96 2.46 -7.14
CA LEU A 56 -0.51 3.80 -7.50
C LEU A 56 0.76 4.21 -6.74
N VAL A 57 0.83 3.89 -5.46
CA VAL A 57 2.02 4.15 -4.64
C VAL A 57 3.22 3.37 -5.17
N LYS A 58 3.02 2.10 -5.49
CA LYS A 58 4.08 1.26 -6.07
C LYS A 58 4.62 1.83 -7.38
N GLN A 59 3.73 2.22 -8.29
CA GLN A 59 4.10 2.81 -9.56
C GLN A 59 4.91 4.10 -9.39
N ARG A 60 4.50 4.95 -8.43
CA ARG A 60 5.20 6.20 -8.15
C ARG A 60 6.57 5.97 -7.51
N LYS A 61 6.70 4.97 -6.66
CA LYS A 61 8.02 4.60 -6.10
C LYS A 61 8.98 4.16 -7.19
N GLU A 62 8.51 3.35 -8.13
CA GLU A 62 9.31 2.91 -9.28
C GLU A 62 9.73 4.12 -10.14
N SER A 63 8.80 5.03 -10.43
CA SER A 63 9.08 6.25 -11.18
C SER A 63 10.08 7.16 -10.46
N ALA A 64 9.91 7.36 -9.15
CA ALA A 64 10.82 8.18 -8.37
C ALA A 64 12.25 7.62 -8.39
N GLU A 65 12.39 6.31 -8.29
CA GLU A 65 13.70 5.65 -8.37
C GLU A 65 14.35 5.86 -9.75
N ILE A 66 13.58 5.70 -10.83
CA ILE A 66 14.07 5.93 -12.19
C ILE A 66 14.50 7.37 -12.37
N TYR A 67 13.72 8.33 -11.91
CA TYR A 67 14.06 9.76 -11.99
C TYR A 67 15.33 10.10 -11.21
N SER A 68 15.47 9.57 -10.00
CA SER A 68 16.68 9.79 -9.20
C SER A 68 17.93 9.24 -9.89
N LYS A 69 17.84 8.04 -10.45
CA LYS A 69 18.97 7.42 -11.18
C LYS A 69 19.33 8.19 -12.44
N ALA A 70 18.36 8.86 -13.05
CA ALA A 70 18.57 9.68 -14.24
C ALA A 70 19.02 11.11 -13.94
N GLY A 71 19.24 11.43 -12.66
CA GLY A 71 19.61 12.79 -12.23
C GLY A 71 18.46 13.79 -12.26
N ARG A 72 17.22 13.31 -12.33
CA ARG A 72 16.02 14.14 -12.38
C ARG A 72 15.39 14.26 -10.99
N GLU A 73 16.11 14.87 -10.04
CA GLU A 73 15.67 14.96 -8.66
C GLU A 73 14.34 15.71 -8.48
N GLU A 74 14.09 16.75 -9.28
CA GLU A 74 12.83 17.51 -9.23
C GLU A 74 11.61 16.62 -9.51
N LEU A 75 11.73 15.75 -10.52
CA LEU A 75 10.66 14.82 -10.86
C LEU A 75 10.50 13.73 -9.82
N ALA A 76 11.61 13.26 -9.24
CA ALA A 76 11.58 12.29 -8.14
C ALA A 76 10.89 12.88 -6.90
N GLU A 77 11.17 14.12 -6.54
CA GLU A 77 10.53 14.82 -5.43
C GLU A 77 9.02 14.94 -5.62
N LYS A 78 8.59 15.23 -6.83
CA LYS A 78 7.17 15.30 -7.16
C LYS A 78 6.48 13.96 -6.95
N GLU A 79 7.09 12.88 -7.42
CA GLU A 79 6.58 11.51 -7.19
C GLU A 79 6.52 11.20 -5.69
N ASN A 80 7.56 11.54 -4.94
CA ASN A 80 7.61 11.31 -3.50
C ASN A 80 6.55 12.11 -2.75
N PHE A 81 6.25 13.32 -3.18
CA PHE A 81 5.16 14.12 -2.62
C PHE A 81 3.82 13.40 -2.81
N GLU A 82 3.54 12.95 -4.02
CA GLU A 82 2.31 12.22 -4.33
C GLU A 82 2.20 10.91 -3.52
N ILE A 83 3.32 10.20 -3.34
CA ILE A 83 3.39 9.01 -2.49
C ILE A 83 2.97 9.37 -1.06
N SER A 84 3.45 10.48 -0.51
CA SER A 84 3.13 10.88 0.86
C SER A 84 1.63 11.14 1.03
N ILE A 85 0.98 11.74 0.05
CA ILE A 85 -0.46 12.00 0.07
C ILE A 85 -1.25 10.69 0.00
N LEU A 86 -0.92 9.83 -0.95
CA LEU A 86 -1.62 8.56 -1.16
C LEU A 86 -1.43 7.59 0.00
N SER A 87 -0.23 7.55 0.56
CA SER A 87 0.10 6.64 1.66
C SER A 87 -0.65 6.94 2.95
N ASN A 88 -1.17 8.16 3.13
CA ASN A 88 -1.98 8.52 4.29
C ASN A 88 -3.26 7.69 4.41
N TYR A 89 -3.74 7.12 3.30
CA TYR A 89 -4.94 6.28 3.29
C TYR A 89 -4.63 4.81 3.49
N LEU A 90 -3.37 4.40 3.37
CA LEU A 90 -2.99 3.01 3.54
C LEU A 90 -2.82 2.66 5.02
N PRO A 91 -3.11 1.41 5.43
CA PRO A 91 -2.80 0.96 6.77
C PRO A 91 -1.30 1.11 7.05
N LYS A 92 -0.96 1.52 8.25
CA LYS A 92 0.43 1.63 8.66
C LYS A 92 1.04 0.23 8.72
N LEU A 93 2.18 0.04 8.04
CA LEU A 93 2.87 -1.25 8.05
C LEU A 93 3.42 -1.56 9.44
N MET A 94 3.40 -2.85 9.80
CA MET A 94 4.01 -3.36 11.01
C MET A 94 5.52 -3.19 10.95
N SER A 95 6.14 -2.98 12.11
CA SER A 95 7.60 -2.95 12.21
C SER A 95 8.18 -4.34 11.91
N ASP A 96 9.45 -4.39 11.54
CA ASP A 96 10.15 -5.66 11.28
C ASP A 96 10.08 -6.59 12.50
N GLU A 97 10.16 -6.03 13.71
CA GLU A 97 10.06 -6.79 14.96
C GLU A 97 8.68 -7.43 15.12
N ASP A 98 7.62 -6.65 14.86
CA ASP A 98 6.24 -7.15 14.96
C ASP A 98 5.96 -8.21 13.89
N VAL A 99 6.49 -8.04 12.68
CA VAL A 99 6.40 -9.04 11.62
C VAL A 99 7.08 -10.33 12.04
N LEU A 100 8.27 -10.25 12.63
CA LEU A 100 9.01 -11.40 13.13
C LEU A 100 8.22 -12.17 14.20
N LEU A 101 7.62 -11.44 15.15
CA LEU A 101 6.80 -12.04 16.21
C LEU A 101 5.57 -12.76 15.65
N LEU A 102 4.89 -12.13 14.70
CA LEU A 102 3.73 -12.71 14.02
C LEU A 102 4.12 -13.99 13.28
N ILE A 103 5.22 -13.97 12.54
CA ILE A 103 5.70 -15.12 11.78
C ILE A 103 6.09 -16.27 12.71
N LYS A 104 6.79 -16.01 13.80
CA LYS A 104 7.15 -17.02 14.80
C LYS A 104 5.91 -17.70 15.39
N LYS A 105 4.89 -16.90 15.70
CA LYS A 105 3.61 -17.40 16.20
C LYS A 105 2.97 -18.37 15.22
N ILE A 106 2.91 -17.98 13.94
CA ILE A 106 2.29 -18.81 12.90
C ILE A 106 3.10 -20.08 12.62
N ILE A 107 4.44 -19.99 12.63
CA ILE A 107 5.31 -21.16 12.51
C ILE A 107 5.01 -22.16 13.63
N ASP A 108 4.89 -21.69 14.87
CA ASP A 108 4.57 -22.56 16.01
C ASP A 108 3.18 -23.20 15.86
N GLU A 109 2.19 -22.44 15.42
CA GLU A 109 0.82 -22.93 15.24
C GLU A 109 0.72 -23.96 14.09
N THR A 110 1.51 -23.80 13.03
CA THR A 110 1.47 -24.67 11.85
C THR A 110 2.50 -25.80 11.88
N ASN A 111 3.42 -25.78 12.85
CA ASN A 111 4.55 -26.72 12.95
C ASN A 111 5.44 -26.72 11.69
N ALA A 112 5.57 -25.57 11.03
CA ALA A 112 6.43 -25.41 9.87
C ALA A 112 7.90 -25.60 10.24
N LYS A 113 8.67 -26.31 9.42
CA LYS A 113 10.07 -26.68 9.71
C LYS A 113 11.04 -26.43 8.56
N GLU A 114 10.57 -26.34 7.34
CA GLU A 114 11.42 -26.26 6.15
C GLU A 114 10.91 -25.22 5.14
N LEU A 115 11.78 -24.85 4.20
CA LEU A 115 11.48 -23.85 3.17
C LEU A 115 10.22 -24.19 2.37
N SER A 116 9.94 -25.47 2.14
CA SER A 116 8.73 -25.88 1.43
C SER A 116 7.44 -25.50 2.17
N ASP A 117 7.52 -25.23 3.46
CA ASP A 117 6.37 -24.82 4.26
C ASP A 117 5.98 -23.35 4.07
N ILE A 118 6.83 -22.55 3.40
CA ILE A 118 6.52 -21.13 3.12
C ILE A 118 5.19 -20.98 2.41
N GLY A 119 4.87 -21.88 1.48
CA GLY A 119 3.59 -21.87 0.76
C GLY A 119 2.36 -22.00 1.66
N LYS A 120 2.50 -22.64 2.82
CA LYS A 120 1.45 -22.76 3.83
C LYS A 120 1.41 -21.55 4.76
N VAL A 121 2.59 -21.07 5.17
CA VAL A 121 2.73 -20.05 6.22
C VAL A 121 2.44 -18.65 5.67
N MET A 122 2.94 -18.33 4.48
CA MET A 122 2.82 -16.98 3.91
C MET A 122 1.37 -16.48 3.79
N PRO A 123 0.41 -17.27 3.26
CA PRO A 123 -0.98 -16.82 3.23
C PRO A 123 -1.57 -16.50 4.59
N LEU A 124 -1.19 -17.29 5.62
CA LEU A 124 -1.67 -17.06 6.99
C LEU A 124 -1.08 -15.78 7.59
N VAL A 125 0.20 -15.51 7.32
CA VAL A 125 0.86 -14.28 7.74
C VAL A 125 0.15 -13.06 7.14
N MET A 126 -0.11 -13.09 5.83
CA MET A 126 -0.76 -11.98 5.14
C MET A 126 -2.20 -11.79 5.62
N GLN A 127 -2.91 -12.88 5.91
CA GLN A 127 -4.27 -12.84 6.42
C GLN A 127 -4.33 -12.26 7.84
N GLU A 128 -3.51 -12.73 8.76
CA GLU A 128 -3.46 -12.20 10.13
C GLU A 128 -2.94 -10.77 10.19
N GLY A 129 -1.99 -10.44 9.31
CA GLY A 129 -1.43 -9.10 9.22
C GLY A 129 -2.40 -8.05 8.66
N LYS A 130 -3.52 -8.47 8.06
CA LYS A 130 -4.60 -7.60 7.56
C LYS A 130 -4.10 -6.42 6.70
N GLY A 131 -3.20 -6.71 5.77
CA GLY A 131 -2.65 -5.69 4.88
C GLY A 131 -1.55 -4.82 5.50
N LYS A 132 -1.16 -5.07 6.75
CA LYS A 132 -0.11 -4.31 7.45
C LYS A 132 1.27 -4.95 7.34
N VAL A 133 1.40 -6.05 6.64
CA VAL A 133 2.66 -6.77 6.47
C VAL A 133 3.17 -6.57 5.05
N ASP A 134 4.45 -6.15 4.94
CA ASP A 134 5.13 -6.10 3.65
C ASP A 134 5.53 -7.53 3.26
N GLY A 135 5.03 -7.99 2.11
CA GLY A 135 5.29 -9.35 1.64
C GLY A 135 6.76 -9.67 1.41
N LYS A 136 7.57 -8.69 1.01
CA LYS A 136 9.01 -8.86 0.82
C LYS A 136 9.73 -9.10 2.14
N ILE A 137 9.38 -8.33 3.16
CA ILE A 137 9.94 -8.47 4.50
C ILE A 137 9.52 -9.81 5.10
N ALA A 138 8.23 -10.16 4.98
CA ALA A 138 7.73 -11.44 5.48
C ALA A 138 8.43 -12.62 4.82
N ASN A 139 8.63 -12.58 3.51
CA ASN A 139 9.32 -13.65 2.77
C ASN A 139 10.77 -13.81 3.24
N ARG A 140 11.48 -12.69 3.40
CA ARG A 140 12.87 -12.68 3.89
C ARG A 140 12.96 -13.28 5.28
N VAL A 141 12.07 -12.89 6.19
CA VAL A 141 12.05 -13.40 7.56
C VAL A 141 11.72 -14.90 7.59
N LEU A 142 10.71 -15.33 6.81
CA LEU A 142 10.35 -16.74 6.71
C LEU A 142 11.51 -17.60 6.20
N ARG A 143 12.18 -17.16 5.15
CA ARG A 143 13.34 -17.87 4.62
C ARG A 143 14.44 -18.00 5.67
N SER A 144 14.71 -16.92 6.39
CA SER A 144 15.72 -16.92 7.45
C SER A 144 15.39 -17.90 8.58
N LEU A 145 14.13 -18.05 8.94
CA LEU A 145 13.71 -18.92 10.05
C LEU A 145 13.54 -20.38 9.64
N LEU A 146 13.27 -20.65 8.37
CA LEU A 146 12.99 -22.02 7.87
C LEU A 146 14.16 -22.64 7.09
N GLU A 147 15.26 -21.92 6.94
CA GLU A 147 16.49 -22.47 6.35
C GLU A 147 17.19 -23.51 7.24
#